data_dbe23b075f59721e6f4b12b71a9244b2
#
_entry.id   dbe23b075f59721e6f4b12b71a9244b2
#
_cell.length_a   1.000
_cell.length_b   1.000
_cell.length_c   1.000
_cell.angle_alpha   90.00
_cell.angle_beta   90.00
_cell.angle_gamma   90.00
#
_symmetry.space_group_name_H-M   'P 1'
#
loop_
_entity.id
_entity.type
_entity.pdbx_description
1 polymer ?
#
loop_
_entity_poly.entity_id
_entity_poly.type
_entity_poly.pdbx_seq_one_letter_code
_entity_poly.pdbx_strand_id
1 'polypeptide(L)'
;NYIIFKKSFRKYTISMSHKYYKPAKSRLQRSELAVPGSSPKMFEKALNSNADYIFLDLEDAVAPNDKIQARQNIIKALKEINWKEKGKTISVRINSLDTHYMYSDLVEIVEQAGDKVDTILVPKAGTGSDVYMVDCLLTQIETNKKLKNKIGIECLIETALGMSNIKEIAKSSERLEALHFGVADYAASLRARTVVIGGLNPDYPGDQWHHGLSQLVMTCRAYGLRAIDGPFGDFNDPEAYTLSAKRAAAIGIEGKWAIHP
;
A
#
# COMPACT_ATOMS: atom_id res chain seq x y z
N ASN A 1 24.04 8.16 21.02
CA ASN A 1 24.11 9.19 19.97
C ASN A 1 22.89 9.20 19.00
N TYR A 2 22.02 8.19 19.01
CA TYR A 2 20.80 8.16 18.17
C TYR A 2 19.63 8.96 18.76
N ILE A 3 19.65 9.28 20.04
CA ILE A 3 18.55 9.94 20.75
C ILE A 3 18.50 11.46 20.52
N ILE A 4 19.61 12.08 20.17
CA ILE A 4 19.69 13.54 19.96
C ILE A 4 19.07 13.96 18.62
N PHE A 5 19.11 13.10 17.59
CA PHE A 5 18.50 13.38 16.29
C PHE A 5 16.96 13.40 16.31
N LYS A 6 16.31 12.57 17.14
CA LYS A 6 14.84 12.50 17.20
C LYS A 6 14.17 13.79 17.74
N LYS A 7 14.85 14.54 18.61
CA LYS A 7 14.30 15.79 19.17
C LYS A 7 14.50 17.00 18.23
N SER A 8 15.51 16.98 17.41
CA SER A 8 15.81 18.08 16.48
C SER A 8 14.89 18.07 15.25
N PHE A 9 14.60 16.91 14.67
CA PHE A 9 13.75 16.79 13.48
C PHE A 9 12.28 17.23 13.74
N ARG A 10 11.72 16.96 14.91
CA ARG A 10 10.36 17.41 15.26
C ARG A 10 10.23 18.94 15.40
N LYS A 11 11.30 19.64 15.70
CA LYS A 11 11.29 21.11 15.84
C LYS A 11 11.36 21.84 14.49
N TYR A 12 11.99 21.23 13.48
CA TYR A 12 12.09 21.84 12.15
C TYR A 12 10.87 21.65 11.25
N THR A 13 10.06 20.61 11.50
CA THR A 13 8.87 20.34 10.71
C THR A 13 7.68 21.25 11.04
N ILE A 14 7.69 21.95 12.18
CA ILE A 14 6.52 22.69 12.66
C ILE A 14 6.54 24.19 12.25
N SER A 15 7.65 24.74 11.76
CA SER A 15 7.79 26.21 11.63
C SER A 15 7.98 26.76 10.22
N MET A 16 7.98 25.99 9.15
CA MET A 16 8.63 26.47 7.94
C MET A 16 7.79 26.63 6.67
N SER A 17 6.51 26.33 6.62
CA SER A 17 5.76 26.62 5.39
C SER A 17 4.25 26.71 5.60
N HIS A 18 3.66 27.82 5.15
CA HIS A 18 2.23 27.98 4.96
C HIS A 18 1.65 27.09 3.84
N LYS A 19 2.47 26.34 3.13
CA LYS A 19 2.12 25.35 2.10
C LYS A 19 2.31 23.91 2.57
N TYR A 20 2.21 23.68 3.87
CA TYR A 20 2.34 22.34 4.42
C TYR A 20 1.07 21.52 4.21
N TYR A 21 1.19 20.35 3.64
CA TYR A 21 0.08 19.40 3.55
C TYR A 21 -0.18 18.77 4.92
N LYS A 22 -1.45 18.68 5.29
CA LYS A 22 -1.85 17.99 6.52
C LYS A 22 -1.39 16.54 6.46
N PRO A 23 -0.71 16.02 7.51
CA PRO A 23 -0.35 14.61 7.53
C PRO A 23 -1.58 13.71 7.40
N ALA A 24 -1.45 12.67 6.63
CA ALA A 24 -2.44 11.61 6.50
C ALA A 24 -2.75 10.98 7.88
N LYS A 25 -3.89 10.31 7.98
CA LYS A 25 -4.29 9.62 9.20
C LYS A 25 -3.18 8.67 9.67
N SER A 26 -2.78 8.79 10.94
CA SER A 26 -1.76 7.91 11.52
C SER A 26 -2.28 6.48 11.60
N ARG A 27 -1.50 5.53 11.09
CA ARG A 27 -1.74 4.09 11.19
C ARG A 27 -0.45 3.36 11.55
N LEU A 28 -0.54 2.22 12.20
CA LEU A 28 0.56 1.28 12.31
C LEU A 28 0.72 0.57 10.96
N GLN A 29 1.89 0.73 10.31
CA GLN A 29 2.13 0.28 8.94
C GLN A 29 3.62 -0.06 8.70
N ARG A 30 4.32 -0.55 9.73
CA ARG A 30 5.76 -0.89 9.63
C ARG A 30 5.97 -2.19 8.86
N SER A 31 5.07 -3.13 9.06
CA SER A 31 5.05 -4.43 8.38
C SER A 31 3.66 -4.68 7.80
N GLU A 32 3.63 -5.00 6.51
CA GLU A 32 2.40 -5.23 5.76
C GLU A 32 2.39 -6.64 5.21
N LEU A 33 1.39 -7.43 5.57
CA LEU A 33 1.25 -8.79 5.10
C LEU A 33 0.21 -8.88 3.99
N ALA A 34 0.64 -9.36 2.82
CA ALA A 34 -0.22 -9.70 1.70
C ALA A 34 -0.93 -11.03 1.96
N VAL A 35 -2.26 -11.06 1.79
CA VAL A 35 -3.05 -12.27 2.03
C VAL A 35 -4.01 -12.51 0.85
N PRO A 36 -3.81 -13.55 0.04
CA PRO A 36 -4.68 -13.84 -1.10
C PRO A 36 -6.12 -14.07 -0.68
N GLY A 37 -7.07 -13.35 -1.31
CA GLY A 37 -8.50 -13.52 -1.08
C GLY A 37 -9.02 -14.92 -1.46
N SER A 38 -8.30 -15.62 -2.33
CA SER A 38 -8.60 -17.01 -2.69
C SER A 38 -8.25 -18.04 -1.60
N SER A 39 -7.59 -17.61 -0.50
CA SER A 39 -7.05 -18.52 0.51
C SER A 39 -7.61 -18.22 1.92
N PRO A 40 -8.90 -18.52 2.22
CA PRO A 40 -9.52 -18.21 3.51
C PRO A 40 -8.77 -18.76 4.74
N LYS A 41 -8.08 -19.89 4.58
CA LYS A 41 -7.25 -20.49 5.65
C LYS A 41 -6.10 -19.59 6.12
N MET A 42 -5.71 -18.61 5.31
CA MET A 42 -4.65 -17.67 5.66
C MET A 42 -5.15 -16.48 6.48
N PHE A 43 -6.44 -16.18 6.49
CA PHE A 43 -6.98 -14.99 7.17
C PHE A 43 -6.73 -15.02 8.68
N GLU A 44 -7.04 -16.13 9.34
CA GLU A 44 -6.80 -16.27 10.78
C GLU A 44 -5.30 -16.30 11.13
N LYS A 45 -4.47 -16.88 10.26
CA LYS A 45 -3.01 -16.83 10.42
C LYS A 45 -2.49 -15.40 10.33
N ALA A 46 -3.00 -14.63 9.39
CA ALA A 46 -2.66 -13.22 9.24
C ALA A 46 -3.10 -12.38 10.45
N LEU A 47 -4.31 -12.61 10.97
CA LEU A 47 -4.79 -11.98 12.20
C LEU A 47 -3.82 -12.18 13.37
N ASN A 48 -3.30 -13.40 13.52
CA ASN A 48 -2.40 -13.78 14.60
C ASN A 48 -0.91 -13.52 14.31
N SER A 49 -0.57 -12.99 13.14
CA SER A 49 0.80 -12.60 12.79
C SER A 49 1.24 -11.33 13.54
N ASN A 50 2.53 -11.04 13.49
CA ASN A 50 3.09 -9.79 14.05
C ASN A 50 2.97 -8.59 13.09
N ALA A 51 2.36 -8.74 11.91
CA ALA A 51 2.19 -7.65 10.99
C ALA A 51 1.25 -6.57 11.55
N ASP A 52 1.59 -5.31 11.37
CA ASP A 52 0.75 -4.18 11.78
C ASP A 52 -0.45 -4.00 10.83
N TYR A 53 -0.22 -4.30 9.57
CA TYR A 53 -1.14 -4.02 8.47
C TYR A 53 -1.37 -5.30 7.66
N ILE A 54 -2.62 -5.61 7.39
CA ILE A 54 -3.01 -6.74 6.57
C ILE A 54 -3.76 -6.20 5.35
N PHE A 55 -3.30 -6.53 4.16
CA PHE A 55 -4.12 -6.30 2.99
C PHE A 55 -4.61 -7.61 2.38
N LEU A 56 -5.92 -7.69 2.23
CA LEU A 56 -6.61 -8.80 1.59
C LEU A 56 -6.58 -8.55 0.09
N ASP A 57 -5.98 -9.46 -0.64
CA ASP A 57 -5.63 -9.25 -2.03
C ASP A 57 -6.63 -9.85 -3.00
N LEU A 58 -7.08 -9.05 -3.97
CA LEU A 58 -7.90 -9.48 -5.11
C LEU A 58 -7.14 -9.43 -6.43
N GLU A 59 -5.91 -8.89 -6.42
CA GLU A 59 -5.17 -8.63 -7.64
C GLU A 59 -4.23 -9.79 -7.98
N ASP A 60 -2.93 -9.58 -8.01
CA ASP A 60 -1.94 -10.51 -8.56
C ASP A 60 -1.86 -11.87 -7.84
N ALA A 61 -2.18 -11.93 -6.55
CA ALA A 61 -2.18 -13.18 -5.81
C ALA A 61 -3.44 -14.05 -6.03
N VAL A 62 -4.36 -13.62 -6.91
CA VAL A 62 -5.63 -14.32 -7.20
C VAL A 62 -5.76 -14.58 -8.68
N ALA A 63 -5.92 -15.86 -9.07
CA ALA A 63 -6.12 -16.23 -10.47
C ALA A 63 -7.46 -15.66 -11.03
N PRO A 64 -7.54 -15.36 -12.34
CA PRO A 64 -8.74 -14.79 -12.95
C PRO A 64 -10.04 -15.54 -12.64
N ASN A 65 -10.00 -16.87 -12.66
CA ASN A 65 -11.18 -17.71 -12.39
C ASN A 65 -11.63 -17.67 -10.91
N ASP A 66 -10.76 -17.24 -10.01
CA ASP A 66 -11.03 -17.20 -8.57
C ASP A 66 -11.44 -15.81 -8.07
N LYS A 67 -11.37 -14.76 -8.91
CA LYS A 67 -11.59 -13.36 -8.52
C LYS A 67 -12.94 -13.15 -7.82
N ILE A 68 -14.02 -13.71 -8.37
CA ILE A 68 -15.37 -13.56 -7.81
C ILE A 68 -15.45 -14.23 -6.44
N GLN A 69 -14.95 -15.47 -6.34
CA GLN A 69 -14.98 -16.21 -5.06
C GLN A 69 -14.07 -15.54 -4.03
N ALA A 70 -12.90 -15.03 -4.42
CA ALA A 70 -11.98 -14.31 -3.55
C ALA A 70 -12.65 -13.06 -2.95
N ARG A 71 -13.40 -12.30 -3.75
CA ARG A 71 -14.17 -11.14 -3.26
C ARG A 71 -15.17 -11.55 -2.18
N GLN A 72 -15.93 -12.62 -2.40
CA GLN A 72 -16.91 -13.13 -1.42
C GLN A 72 -16.21 -13.61 -0.14
N ASN A 73 -15.07 -14.27 -0.26
CA ASN A 73 -14.27 -14.70 0.89
C ASN A 73 -13.80 -13.50 1.71
N ILE A 74 -13.32 -12.43 1.06
CA ILE A 74 -12.88 -11.20 1.73
C ILE A 74 -14.05 -10.51 2.43
N ILE A 75 -15.20 -10.37 1.78
CA ILE A 75 -16.39 -9.78 2.40
C ILE A 75 -16.79 -10.57 3.65
N LYS A 76 -16.78 -11.89 3.57
CA LYS A 76 -17.06 -12.76 4.72
C LYS A 76 -16.04 -12.54 5.83
N ALA A 77 -14.75 -12.57 5.52
CA ALA A 77 -13.68 -12.37 6.49
C ALA A 77 -13.73 -11.00 7.18
N LEU A 78 -14.08 -9.93 6.44
CA LEU A 78 -14.26 -8.60 7.01
C LEU A 78 -15.42 -8.54 8.01
N LYS A 79 -16.50 -9.30 7.77
CA LYS A 79 -17.67 -9.35 8.66
C LYS A 79 -17.47 -10.22 9.89
N GLU A 80 -16.78 -11.37 9.74
CA GLU A 80 -16.71 -12.41 10.76
C GLU A 80 -15.48 -12.33 11.64
N ILE A 81 -14.36 -11.81 11.14
CA ILE A 81 -13.10 -11.72 11.87
C ILE A 81 -12.96 -10.34 12.53
N ASN A 82 -12.65 -10.32 13.82
CA ASN A 82 -12.46 -9.06 14.55
C ASN A 82 -10.99 -8.55 14.45
N TRP A 83 -10.64 -8.04 13.28
CA TRP A 83 -9.31 -7.50 12.99
C TRP A 83 -8.88 -6.38 13.95
N LYS A 84 -9.82 -5.53 14.33
CA LYS A 84 -9.54 -4.35 15.19
C LYS A 84 -9.18 -4.73 16.62
N GLU A 85 -9.69 -5.83 17.13
CA GLU A 85 -9.35 -6.33 18.47
C GLU A 85 -7.86 -6.66 18.59
N LYS A 86 -7.24 -7.10 17.51
CA LYS A 86 -5.80 -7.37 17.43
C LYS A 86 -4.97 -6.14 17.02
N GLY A 87 -5.58 -4.96 16.93
CA GLY A 87 -4.88 -3.73 16.57
C GLY A 87 -4.42 -3.67 15.10
N LYS A 88 -4.98 -4.51 14.23
CA LYS A 88 -4.60 -4.54 12.81
C LYS A 88 -5.22 -3.39 12.03
N THR A 89 -4.46 -2.79 11.12
CA THR A 89 -5.00 -1.99 10.03
C THR A 89 -5.40 -2.93 8.89
N ILE A 90 -6.61 -2.78 8.38
CA ILE A 90 -7.17 -3.66 7.35
C ILE A 90 -7.39 -2.91 6.05
N SER A 91 -6.76 -3.40 5.01
CA SER A 91 -6.91 -2.93 3.64
C SER A 91 -7.43 -4.02 2.72
N VAL A 92 -7.97 -3.59 1.58
CA VAL A 92 -8.25 -4.48 0.46
C VAL A 92 -7.54 -3.95 -0.78
N ARG A 93 -6.66 -4.77 -1.38
CA ARG A 93 -6.13 -4.47 -2.70
C ARG A 93 -7.13 -4.92 -3.75
N ILE A 94 -7.73 -3.96 -4.42
CA ILE A 94 -8.66 -4.20 -5.53
C ILE A 94 -7.89 -4.53 -6.81
N ASN A 95 -8.58 -5.02 -7.83
CA ASN A 95 -7.98 -5.13 -9.16
C ASN A 95 -7.72 -3.75 -9.77
N SER A 96 -6.80 -3.68 -10.73
CA SER A 96 -6.45 -2.45 -11.42
C SER A 96 -7.62 -1.85 -12.20
N LEU A 97 -7.59 -0.53 -12.39
CA LEU A 97 -8.66 0.24 -13.05
C LEU A 97 -8.82 -0.10 -14.54
N ASP A 98 -7.82 -0.68 -15.16
CA ASP A 98 -7.86 -1.17 -16.55
C ASP A 98 -8.49 -2.55 -16.70
N THR A 99 -8.98 -3.15 -15.61
CA THR A 99 -9.68 -4.43 -15.61
C THR A 99 -11.19 -4.25 -15.43
N HIS A 100 -11.96 -5.24 -15.86
CA HIS A 100 -13.40 -5.27 -15.62
C HIS A 100 -13.78 -5.71 -14.20
N TYR A 101 -12.81 -6.05 -13.34
CA TYR A 101 -13.06 -6.51 -11.97
C TYR A 101 -13.17 -5.36 -10.97
N MET A 102 -12.41 -4.28 -11.17
CA MET A 102 -12.23 -3.19 -10.19
C MET A 102 -13.54 -2.64 -9.65
N TYR A 103 -14.50 -2.34 -10.55
CA TYR A 103 -15.78 -1.78 -10.16
C TYR A 103 -16.51 -2.67 -9.15
N SER A 104 -16.64 -3.96 -9.46
CA SER A 104 -17.31 -4.91 -8.56
C SER A 104 -16.53 -5.12 -7.26
N ASP A 105 -15.19 -5.11 -7.31
CA ASP A 105 -14.37 -5.22 -6.12
C ASP A 105 -14.65 -4.07 -5.15
N LEU A 106 -14.58 -2.85 -5.65
CA LEU A 106 -14.78 -1.67 -4.82
C LEU A 106 -16.22 -1.57 -4.30
N VAL A 107 -17.21 -1.70 -5.19
CA VAL A 107 -18.61 -1.51 -4.84
C VAL A 107 -19.10 -2.58 -3.88
N GLU A 108 -18.89 -3.86 -4.19
CA GLU A 108 -19.43 -4.95 -3.35
C GLU A 108 -18.78 -5.00 -1.97
N ILE A 109 -17.46 -4.78 -1.89
CA ILE A 109 -16.75 -4.76 -0.60
C ILE A 109 -17.21 -3.60 0.27
N VAL A 110 -17.26 -2.39 -0.30
CA VAL A 110 -17.59 -1.20 0.48
C VAL A 110 -19.07 -1.17 0.86
N GLU A 111 -19.97 -1.58 -0.02
CA GLU A 111 -21.39 -1.69 0.30
C GLU A 111 -21.71 -2.71 1.39
N GLN A 112 -20.98 -3.82 1.43
CA GLN A 112 -21.29 -4.94 2.32
C GLN A 112 -20.45 -4.97 3.61
N ALA A 113 -19.25 -4.38 3.61
CA ALA A 113 -18.33 -4.45 4.72
C ALA A 113 -17.46 -3.19 4.90
N GLY A 114 -17.83 -2.05 4.32
CA GLY A 114 -17.02 -0.82 4.34
C GLY A 114 -16.74 -0.28 5.75
N ASP A 115 -17.61 -0.54 6.73
CA ASP A 115 -17.38 -0.18 8.14
C ASP A 115 -16.23 -0.95 8.80
N LYS A 116 -15.75 -2.02 8.18
CA LYS A 116 -14.65 -2.87 8.62
C LYS A 116 -13.34 -2.59 7.91
N VAL A 117 -13.37 -1.88 6.78
CA VAL A 117 -12.21 -1.55 5.95
C VAL A 117 -11.60 -0.23 6.40
N ASP A 118 -10.28 -0.21 6.57
CA ASP A 118 -9.55 1.01 6.89
C ASP A 118 -9.09 1.76 5.62
N THR A 119 -8.57 1.03 4.63
CA THR A 119 -8.09 1.61 3.37
C THR A 119 -8.40 0.69 2.18
N ILE A 120 -8.50 1.30 1.01
CA ILE A 120 -8.45 0.60 -0.28
C ILE A 120 -7.08 0.83 -0.90
N LEU A 121 -6.42 -0.24 -1.29
CA LEU A 121 -5.14 -0.21 -1.97
C LEU A 121 -5.36 -0.34 -3.48
N VAL A 122 -5.04 0.72 -4.21
CA VAL A 122 -5.21 0.83 -5.66
C VAL A 122 -3.91 0.45 -6.35
N PRO A 123 -3.87 -0.68 -7.08
CA PRO A 123 -2.68 -1.08 -7.82
C PRO A 123 -2.56 -0.26 -9.11
N LYS A 124 -1.34 -0.24 -9.66
CA LYS A 124 -1.01 0.31 -10.99
C LYS A 124 -1.51 1.74 -11.23
N ALA A 125 -1.62 2.56 -10.17
CA ALA A 125 -2.03 3.95 -10.30
C ALA A 125 -1.08 4.70 -11.25
N GLY A 126 -1.63 5.21 -12.34
CA GLY A 126 -0.87 5.87 -13.42
C GLY A 126 -1.03 7.38 -13.41
N THR A 127 -2.16 7.89 -12.95
CA THR A 127 -2.53 9.32 -12.96
C THR A 127 -3.33 9.70 -11.71
N GLY A 128 -3.46 11.01 -11.46
CA GLY A 128 -4.35 11.51 -10.41
C GLY A 128 -5.83 11.19 -10.65
N SER A 129 -6.23 11.01 -11.91
CA SER A 129 -7.60 10.63 -12.27
C SER A 129 -7.99 9.25 -11.78
N ASP A 130 -7.03 8.33 -11.70
CA ASP A 130 -7.28 6.98 -11.16
C ASP A 130 -7.70 7.04 -9.69
N VAL A 131 -7.00 7.85 -8.91
CA VAL A 131 -7.32 8.09 -7.49
C VAL A 131 -8.65 8.83 -7.34
N TYR A 132 -8.88 9.84 -8.16
CA TYR A 132 -10.11 10.63 -8.14
C TYR A 132 -11.34 9.76 -8.44
N MET A 133 -11.25 8.84 -9.39
CA MET A 133 -12.34 7.90 -9.69
C MET A 133 -12.69 7.04 -8.47
N VAL A 134 -11.70 6.49 -7.79
CA VAL A 134 -11.90 5.68 -6.57
C VAL A 134 -12.50 6.53 -5.44
N ASP A 135 -12.01 7.76 -5.24
CA ASP A 135 -12.54 8.69 -4.23
C ASP A 135 -14.02 9.02 -4.49
N CYS A 136 -14.39 9.29 -5.74
CA CYS A 136 -15.78 9.56 -6.11
C CYS A 136 -16.70 8.38 -5.78
N LEU A 137 -16.31 7.16 -6.13
CA LEU A 137 -17.09 5.95 -5.83
C LEU A 137 -17.21 5.72 -4.31
N LEU A 138 -16.09 5.80 -3.58
CA LEU A 138 -16.10 5.68 -2.12
C LEU A 138 -17.03 6.71 -1.48
N THR A 139 -16.96 7.97 -1.92
CA THR A 139 -17.78 9.05 -1.38
C THR A 139 -19.28 8.80 -1.58
N GLN A 140 -19.67 8.32 -2.76
CA GLN A 140 -21.05 8.01 -3.07
C GLN A 140 -21.57 6.82 -2.25
N ILE A 141 -20.78 5.74 -2.15
CA ILE A 141 -21.17 4.55 -1.39
C ILE A 141 -21.24 4.87 0.10
N GLU A 142 -20.24 5.52 0.67
CA GLU A 142 -20.22 5.93 2.08
C GLU A 142 -21.43 6.79 2.44
N THR A 143 -21.77 7.74 1.57
CA THR A 143 -22.93 8.62 1.76
C THR A 143 -24.23 7.82 1.73
N ASN A 144 -24.39 6.97 0.72
CA ASN A 144 -25.60 6.14 0.56
C ASN A 144 -25.78 5.14 1.72
N LYS A 145 -24.69 4.49 2.14
CA LYS A 145 -24.68 3.52 3.25
C LYS A 145 -24.58 4.18 4.63
N LYS A 146 -24.42 5.50 4.70
CA LYS A 146 -24.24 6.26 5.95
C LYS A 146 -23.09 5.73 6.80
N LEU A 147 -21.99 5.40 6.18
CA LEU A 147 -20.80 4.92 6.89
C LEU A 147 -20.24 6.04 7.79
N LYS A 148 -19.91 5.70 9.03
CA LYS A 148 -19.41 6.68 10.03
C LYS A 148 -17.96 7.08 9.77
N ASN A 149 -17.16 6.18 9.23
CA ASN A 149 -15.74 6.38 8.98
C ASN A 149 -15.49 6.51 7.48
N LYS A 150 -14.66 7.48 7.10
CA LYS A 150 -14.15 7.55 5.75
C LYS A 150 -13.05 6.49 5.55
N ILE A 151 -13.14 5.75 4.47
CA ILE A 151 -12.14 4.79 4.03
C ILE A 151 -11.00 5.58 3.37
N GLY A 152 -9.75 5.31 3.78
CA GLY A 152 -8.57 5.88 3.15
C GLY A 152 -8.25 5.23 1.80
N ILE A 153 -7.45 5.90 1.00
CA ILE A 153 -6.90 5.37 -0.25
C ILE A 153 -5.39 5.25 -0.09
N GLU A 154 -4.83 4.16 -0.57
CA GLU A 154 -3.39 3.97 -0.74
C GLU A 154 -3.13 3.52 -2.18
N CYS A 155 -2.00 3.93 -2.76
CA CYS A 155 -1.70 3.62 -4.16
C CYS A 155 -0.37 2.92 -4.32
N LEU A 156 -0.33 1.87 -5.17
CA LEU A 156 0.92 1.32 -5.67
C LEU A 156 1.42 2.16 -6.84
N ILE A 157 2.65 2.64 -6.69
CA ILE A 157 3.43 3.26 -7.75
C ILE A 157 4.34 2.18 -8.32
N GLU A 158 3.88 1.54 -9.37
CA GLU A 158 4.49 0.33 -9.91
C GLU A 158 4.54 0.30 -11.44
N THR A 159 4.36 1.47 -12.05
CA THR A 159 4.54 1.65 -13.50
C THR A 159 5.41 2.87 -13.79
N ALA A 160 6.05 2.89 -14.95
CA ALA A 160 6.79 4.06 -15.42
C ALA A 160 5.89 5.31 -15.48
N LEU A 161 4.63 5.14 -15.91
CA LEU A 161 3.64 6.21 -15.95
C LEU A 161 3.32 6.73 -14.54
N GLY A 162 3.03 5.84 -13.60
CA GLY A 162 2.73 6.20 -12.22
C GLY A 162 3.88 6.91 -11.54
N MET A 163 5.11 6.45 -11.74
CA MET A 163 6.29 7.12 -11.21
C MET A 163 6.52 8.50 -11.86
N SER A 164 6.26 8.65 -13.15
CA SER A 164 6.33 9.96 -13.83
C SER A 164 5.30 10.94 -13.29
N ASN A 165 4.12 10.47 -12.92
CA ASN A 165 3.01 11.28 -12.41
C ASN A 165 2.86 11.27 -10.89
N ILE A 166 3.84 10.76 -10.15
CA ILE A 166 3.74 10.51 -8.71
C ILE A 166 3.29 11.74 -7.90
N LYS A 167 3.71 12.95 -8.30
CA LYS A 167 3.32 14.21 -7.65
C LYS A 167 1.85 14.57 -7.92
N GLU A 168 1.35 14.25 -9.11
CA GLU A 168 -0.05 14.42 -9.45
C GLU A 168 -0.92 13.46 -8.65
N ILE A 169 -0.53 12.19 -8.60
CA ILE A 169 -1.18 11.16 -7.79
C ILE A 169 -1.23 11.58 -6.32
N ALA A 170 -0.09 12.02 -5.76
CA ALA A 170 0.02 12.37 -4.34
C ALA A 170 -0.89 13.51 -3.87
N LYS A 171 -1.34 14.38 -4.75
CA LYS A 171 -2.21 15.52 -4.44
C LYS A 171 -3.66 15.37 -4.89
N SER A 172 -4.02 14.23 -5.48
CA SER A 172 -5.30 14.06 -6.19
C SER A 172 -6.51 13.82 -5.27
N SER A 173 -6.29 13.43 -4.02
CA SER A 173 -7.36 13.19 -3.06
C SER A 173 -6.89 13.45 -1.62
N GLU A 174 -7.76 14.04 -0.81
CA GLU A 174 -7.55 14.17 0.65
C GLU A 174 -7.68 12.82 1.39
N ARG A 175 -8.20 11.77 0.72
CA ARG A 175 -8.27 10.42 1.26
C ARG A 175 -6.97 9.65 1.13
N LEU A 176 -6.05 10.14 0.29
CA LEU A 176 -4.79 9.44 0.06
C LEU A 176 -3.96 9.44 1.34
N GLU A 177 -3.52 8.25 1.77
CA GLU A 177 -2.81 8.07 3.04
C GLU A 177 -1.36 7.59 2.84
N ALA A 178 -1.10 6.77 1.81
CA ALA A 178 0.22 6.21 1.54
C ALA A 178 0.47 5.97 0.05
N LEU A 179 1.75 5.98 -0.31
CA LEU A 179 2.23 5.46 -1.60
C LEU A 179 3.16 4.26 -1.33
N HIS A 180 2.97 3.20 -2.09
CA HIS A 180 3.75 1.97 -2.01
C HIS A 180 4.60 1.81 -3.27
N PHE A 181 5.81 1.32 -3.13
CA PHE A 181 6.70 1.03 -4.26
C PHE A 181 6.51 -0.41 -4.72
N GLY A 182 5.77 -0.63 -5.79
CA GLY A 182 5.53 -1.97 -6.37
C GLY A 182 6.68 -2.42 -7.26
N VAL A 183 7.77 -2.86 -6.67
CA VAL A 183 9.05 -3.10 -7.35
C VAL A 183 8.99 -4.12 -8.49
N ALA A 184 8.10 -5.14 -8.41
CA ALA A 184 8.00 -6.19 -9.44
C ALA A 184 7.46 -5.63 -10.76
N ASP A 185 6.28 -5.03 -10.72
CA ASP A 185 5.64 -4.43 -11.90
C ASP A 185 6.39 -3.19 -12.37
N TYR A 186 6.99 -2.43 -11.45
CA TYR A 186 7.86 -1.31 -11.81
C TYR A 186 9.03 -1.77 -12.66
N ALA A 187 9.71 -2.85 -12.25
CA ALA A 187 10.79 -3.44 -13.02
C ALA A 187 10.33 -3.89 -14.42
N ALA A 188 9.18 -4.56 -14.49
CA ALA A 188 8.60 -4.99 -15.76
C ALA A 188 8.23 -3.81 -16.65
N SER A 189 7.62 -2.77 -16.10
CA SER A 189 7.25 -1.54 -16.81
C SER A 189 8.46 -0.79 -17.37
N LEU A 190 9.57 -0.79 -16.65
CA LEU A 190 10.85 -0.23 -17.11
C LEU A 190 11.63 -1.18 -18.03
N ARG A 191 11.21 -2.42 -18.19
CA ARG A 191 11.98 -3.50 -18.85
C ARG A 191 13.35 -3.71 -18.20
N ALA A 192 13.42 -3.48 -16.87
CA ALA A 192 14.63 -3.66 -16.10
C ALA A 192 14.89 -5.16 -15.85
N ARG A 193 16.17 -5.54 -15.82
CA ARG A 193 16.57 -6.91 -15.49
C ARG A 193 16.60 -7.09 -13.99
N THR A 194 15.85 -8.06 -13.49
CA THR A 194 15.80 -8.43 -12.08
C THR A 194 16.27 -9.87 -11.88
N VAL A 195 16.98 -10.13 -10.79
CA VAL A 195 17.36 -11.47 -10.35
C VAL A 195 16.34 -12.00 -9.34
N VAL A 196 16.03 -11.16 -8.34
CA VAL A 196 15.02 -11.41 -7.31
C VAL A 196 14.15 -10.17 -7.18
N ILE A 197 12.85 -10.32 -7.00
CA ILE A 197 11.92 -9.21 -6.76
C ILE A 197 12.39 -8.41 -5.53
N GLY A 198 12.65 -7.13 -5.69
CA GLY A 198 13.15 -6.25 -4.63
C GLY A 198 14.63 -6.45 -4.25
N GLY A 199 15.30 -7.43 -4.85
CA GLY A 199 16.74 -7.63 -4.71
C GLY A 199 17.56 -6.71 -5.61
N LEU A 200 18.88 -6.65 -5.37
CA LEU A 200 19.82 -5.90 -6.20
C LEU A 200 20.29 -6.76 -7.37
N ASN A 201 20.50 -6.12 -8.50
CA ASN A 201 21.18 -6.73 -9.64
C ASN A 201 22.69 -6.50 -9.49
N PRO A 202 23.51 -7.56 -9.42
CA PRO A 202 24.96 -7.43 -9.24
C PRO A 202 25.67 -6.73 -10.42
N ASP A 203 25.05 -6.71 -11.59
CA ASP A 203 25.58 -6.04 -12.79
C ASP A 203 25.37 -4.52 -12.76
N TYR A 204 24.56 -4.01 -11.80
CA TYR A 204 24.31 -2.59 -11.66
C TYR A 204 25.12 -2.01 -10.49
N PRO A 205 25.91 -0.95 -10.70
CA PRO A 205 26.74 -0.36 -9.64
C PRO A 205 25.84 0.38 -8.61
N GLY A 206 25.50 -0.29 -7.52
CA GLY A 206 24.70 0.27 -6.45
C GLY A 206 23.29 -0.32 -6.37
N ASP A 207 22.31 0.51 -6.03
CA ASP A 207 20.90 0.12 -5.89
C ASP A 207 20.09 0.67 -7.06
N GLN A 208 19.69 -0.19 -7.97
CA GLN A 208 18.89 0.21 -9.15
C GLN A 208 17.51 0.77 -8.80
N TRP A 209 17.01 0.50 -7.58
CA TRP A 209 15.71 0.99 -7.12
C TRP A 209 15.79 2.33 -6.39
N HIS A 210 17.02 2.79 -6.06
CA HIS A 210 17.25 3.97 -5.25
C HIS A 210 16.54 5.22 -5.78
N HIS A 211 16.57 5.46 -7.09
CA HIS A 211 15.90 6.63 -7.69
C HIS A 211 14.41 6.60 -7.45
N GLY A 212 13.74 5.48 -7.75
CA GLY A 212 12.29 5.34 -7.56
C GLY A 212 11.88 5.46 -6.09
N LEU A 213 12.59 4.77 -5.20
CA LEU A 213 12.36 4.84 -3.76
C LEU A 213 12.57 6.25 -3.20
N SER A 214 13.64 6.92 -3.60
CA SER A 214 13.93 8.30 -3.15
C SER A 214 12.88 9.30 -3.65
N GLN A 215 12.42 9.16 -4.90
CA GLN A 215 11.37 10.00 -5.46
C GLN A 215 10.04 9.78 -4.74
N LEU A 216 9.70 8.52 -4.42
CA LEU A 216 8.52 8.18 -3.65
C LEU A 216 8.57 8.78 -2.25
N VAL A 217 9.67 8.60 -1.51
CA VAL A 217 9.85 9.18 -0.17
C VAL A 217 9.72 10.70 -0.20
N MET A 218 10.44 11.35 -1.10
CA MET A 218 10.40 12.81 -1.24
C MET A 218 8.97 13.30 -1.50
N THR A 219 8.25 12.62 -2.39
CA THR A 219 6.87 12.97 -2.71
C THR A 219 5.95 12.75 -1.52
N CYS A 220 6.03 11.61 -0.85
CA CYS A 220 5.24 11.35 0.34
C CYS A 220 5.45 12.41 1.42
N ARG A 221 6.71 12.80 1.69
CA ARG A 221 7.00 13.84 2.70
C ARG A 221 6.46 15.20 2.28
N ALA A 222 6.53 15.55 1.01
CA ALA A 222 6.00 16.82 0.49
C ALA A 222 4.49 16.91 0.62
N TYR A 223 3.76 15.80 0.53
CA TYR A 223 2.29 15.77 0.53
C TYR A 223 1.68 15.16 1.81
N GLY A 224 2.48 14.90 2.83
CA GLY A 224 2.00 14.40 4.13
C GLY A 224 1.62 12.92 4.13
N LEU A 225 2.08 12.13 3.17
CA LEU A 225 1.77 10.72 3.00
C LEU A 225 2.82 9.81 3.66
N ARG A 226 2.44 8.56 3.94
CA ARG A 226 3.38 7.51 4.32
C ARG A 226 4.05 6.92 3.07
N ALA A 227 5.33 6.57 3.22
CA ALA A 227 6.13 5.94 2.17
C ALA A 227 6.39 4.48 2.52
N ILE A 228 5.95 3.56 1.67
CA ILE A 228 5.98 2.13 1.92
C ILE A 228 6.79 1.43 0.83
N ASP A 229 7.68 0.53 1.22
CA ASP A 229 8.41 -0.32 0.29
C ASP A 229 7.64 -1.62 0.01
N GLY A 230 7.77 -2.10 -1.21
CA GLY A 230 7.11 -3.29 -1.70
C GLY A 230 7.71 -4.61 -1.22
N PRO A 231 7.35 -5.73 -1.85
CA PRO A 231 7.79 -7.05 -1.44
C PRO A 231 9.28 -7.30 -1.73
N PHE A 232 9.81 -8.30 -1.03
CA PHE A 232 11.03 -9.01 -1.36
C PHE A 232 10.66 -10.46 -1.72
N GLY A 233 11.07 -10.92 -2.89
CA GLY A 233 10.51 -12.16 -3.48
C GLY A 233 11.04 -13.44 -2.87
N ASP A 234 12.26 -13.45 -2.33
CA ASP A 234 12.80 -14.65 -1.68
C ASP A 234 12.48 -14.65 -0.18
N PHE A 235 11.39 -15.30 0.18
CA PHE A 235 10.97 -15.45 1.58
C PHE A 235 11.82 -16.48 2.37
N ASN A 236 12.71 -17.23 1.70
CA ASN A 236 13.65 -18.14 2.35
C ASN A 236 14.96 -17.44 2.75
N ASP A 237 15.16 -16.19 2.35
CA ASP A 237 16.34 -15.39 2.71
C ASP A 237 15.96 -14.20 3.63
N PRO A 238 15.80 -14.44 4.94
CA PRO A 238 15.45 -13.38 5.89
C PRO A 238 16.56 -12.34 6.08
N GLU A 239 17.82 -12.68 5.79
CA GLU A 239 18.94 -11.74 5.88
C GLU A 239 18.88 -10.72 4.74
N ALA A 240 18.69 -11.16 3.52
CA ALA A 240 18.51 -10.28 2.37
C ALA A 240 17.23 -9.42 2.49
N TYR A 241 16.12 -9.99 3.00
CA TYR A 241 14.93 -9.21 3.33
C TYR A 241 15.24 -8.10 4.34
N THR A 242 15.92 -8.44 5.42
CA THR A 242 16.28 -7.49 6.49
C THR A 242 17.20 -6.39 5.95
N LEU A 243 18.18 -6.74 5.10
CA LEU A 243 19.07 -5.78 4.48
C LEU A 243 18.31 -4.82 3.54
N SER A 244 17.39 -5.36 2.74
CA SER A 244 16.51 -4.55 1.89
C SER A 244 15.67 -3.56 2.73
N ALA A 245 15.07 -4.02 3.83
CA ALA A 245 14.29 -3.17 4.73
C ALA A 245 15.14 -2.07 5.37
N LYS A 246 16.37 -2.38 5.81
CA LYS A 246 17.31 -1.40 6.37
C LYS A 246 17.72 -0.34 5.36
N ARG A 247 18.00 -0.73 4.11
CA ARG A 247 18.32 0.23 3.04
C ARG A 247 17.14 1.18 2.77
N ALA A 248 15.93 0.63 2.63
CA ALA A 248 14.73 1.42 2.43
C ALA A 248 14.48 2.38 3.61
N ALA A 249 14.61 1.91 4.84
CA ALA A 249 14.47 2.75 6.04
C ALA A 249 15.51 3.88 6.10
N ALA A 250 16.74 3.65 5.63
CA ALA A 250 17.81 4.66 5.62
C ALA A 250 17.48 5.88 4.76
N ILE A 251 16.66 5.72 3.72
CA ILE A 251 16.21 6.82 2.85
C ILE A 251 14.84 7.39 3.26
N GLY A 252 14.20 6.84 4.31
CA GLY A 252 12.99 7.40 4.88
C GLY A 252 11.70 6.60 4.63
N ILE A 253 11.79 5.38 4.14
CA ILE A 253 10.65 4.46 4.07
C ILE A 253 10.19 4.09 5.49
N GLU A 254 8.88 3.97 5.71
CA GLU A 254 8.28 3.71 7.02
C GLU A 254 7.83 2.27 7.21
N GLY A 255 7.50 1.58 6.13
CA GLY A 255 6.98 0.22 6.17
C GLY A 255 7.44 -0.61 4.98
N LYS A 256 7.29 -1.92 5.11
CA LYS A 256 7.67 -2.87 4.06
C LYS A 256 6.68 -4.04 3.98
N TRP A 257 6.43 -4.49 2.76
CA TRP A 257 5.59 -5.65 2.51
C TRP A 257 6.30 -6.96 2.86
N ALA A 258 5.54 -7.88 3.41
CA ALA A 258 5.87 -9.29 3.55
C ALA A 258 4.84 -10.12 2.74
N ILE A 259 5.33 -11.15 2.06
CA ILE A 259 4.51 -12.13 1.33
C ILE A 259 4.42 -13.46 2.08
N HIS A 260 5.11 -13.55 3.21
CA HIS A 260 5.10 -14.67 4.14
C HIS A 260 5.23 -14.13 5.57
N PRO A 261 4.50 -14.69 6.57
CA PRO A 261 4.61 -14.32 7.98
C PRO A 261 5.99 -14.48 8.58
#